data_e63868b338d7c498507bd8f212ec9972
#
_entry.id   e63868b338d7c498507bd8f212ec9972
#
_cell.length_a   1.000
_cell.length_b   1.000
_cell.length_c   1.000
_cell.angle_alpha   90.00
_cell.angle_beta   90.00
_cell.angle_gamma   90.00
#
_symmetry.space_group_name_H-M   'P 1'
#
loop_
_entity.id
_entity.type
_entity.pdbx_description
1 polymer ?
#
loop_
_entity_poly.entity_id
_entity_poly.type
_entity_poly.pdbx_seq_one_letter_code
_entity_poly.pdbx_strand_id
1 'polypeptide(L)'
;MKFISLFFSLTVLTWGSTWSSYLGPNGNGTATGKIPLSIQKEGPKILWKANVGKGCSSFTIAAGRAYTVGNRDETDTLWCLDAKTGEILWKKTYSEKLAPKFYDGGPGATPIVEEGLVYNLSKSGRLSCYDAQSGDEKWVTEFKDDLSGNMPTWGFSSSPVVYGDVLLCLPCSKKGALVALNKKTGKLVWSSSNVARPGYAAPVLYKHKGQDAAVVFHGRSVVGYDLSSQGEVLFQYGWRTPYDVNASNPQVLGDLVHISSGYNMGYAVIDISKSKPEIVHRDRDLPMIFQNCFLEGDDLIGCFGDKRYNTELYRMDFKSGKILWKHALPGTRGSTAKIGETTVVLTETGLVVFGKSGIDGFTEIGRHQMLKKLCWAPLAIGEGKLLARTNKGEAICLDLTVSE
;
A
#
# COMPACT_ATOMS: atom_id res chain seq x y z
N MET A 1 60.38 -13.30 6.28
CA MET A 1 59.08 -13.90 5.94
C MET A 1 58.04 -12.83 6.16
N LYS A 2 57.49 -12.26 5.07
CA LYS A 2 56.37 -11.27 5.14
C LYS A 2 55.08 -12.06 4.98
N PHE A 3 54.23 -12.08 6.00
CA PHE A 3 52.89 -12.62 5.92
C PHE A 3 52.00 -11.59 5.21
N ILE A 4 51.52 -11.94 4.04
CA ILE A 4 50.48 -11.20 3.32
C ILE A 4 49.13 -11.74 3.82
N SER A 5 48.46 -10.97 4.69
CA SER A 5 47.06 -11.23 5.06
C SER A 5 46.17 -10.82 3.90
N LEU A 6 45.60 -11.80 3.20
CA LEU A 6 44.47 -11.56 2.26
C LEU A 6 43.23 -11.32 3.10
N PHE A 7 42.76 -10.07 3.15
CA PHE A 7 41.40 -9.75 3.58
C PHE A 7 40.44 -10.13 2.46
N PHE A 8 39.73 -11.23 2.60
CA PHE A 8 38.54 -11.50 1.82
C PHE A 8 37.46 -10.57 2.31
N SER A 9 37.19 -9.50 1.56
CA SER A 9 35.98 -8.69 1.72
C SER A 9 34.79 -9.54 1.26
N LEU A 10 34.06 -10.14 2.22
CA LEU A 10 32.74 -10.67 1.95
C LEU A 10 31.84 -9.48 1.59
N THR A 11 31.63 -9.24 0.33
CA THR A 11 30.50 -8.40 -0.12
C THR A 11 29.22 -9.14 0.22
N VAL A 12 28.70 -8.87 1.41
CA VAL A 12 27.31 -9.22 1.75
C VAL A 12 26.47 -8.43 0.76
N LEU A 13 25.94 -9.11 -0.25
CA LEU A 13 24.86 -8.60 -1.09
C LEU A 13 23.68 -8.39 -0.14
N THR A 14 23.59 -7.19 0.43
CA THR A 14 22.41 -6.78 1.20
C THR A 14 21.25 -6.72 0.22
N TRP A 15 20.45 -7.77 0.23
CA TRP A 15 19.13 -7.74 -0.40
C TRP A 15 18.37 -6.54 0.13
N GLY A 16 17.81 -5.80 -0.82
CA GLY A 16 17.18 -4.52 -0.68
C GLY A 16 16.26 -4.32 0.51
N SER A 17 15.80 -3.11 0.61
CA SER A 17 14.97 -2.52 1.66
C SER A 17 13.89 -3.47 2.19
N THR A 18 13.58 -3.31 3.46
CA THR A 18 12.34 -3.81 4.08
C THR A 18 11.11 -3.35 3.28
N TRP A 19 9.99 -4.03 3.45
CA TRP A 19 8.68 -3.58 2.97
C TRP A 19 7.81 -3.27 4.19
N SER A 20 8.18 -2.25 4.95
CA SER A 20 7.71 -2.02 6.31
C SER A 20 6.35 -1.31 6.41
N SER A 21 5.79 -0.85 5.29
CA SER A 21 4.49 -0.16 5.26
C SER A 21 3.64 -0.59 4.05
N TYR A 22 2.40 -0.09 4.02
CA TYR A 22 1.53 -0.23 2.85
C TYR A 22 2.19 0.40 1.61
N LEU A 23 2.33 -0.38 0.54
CA LEU A 23 3.06 -0.03 -0.69
C LEU A 23 4.57 0.24 -0.49
N GLY A 24 5.20 -0.42 0.49
CA GLY A 24 6.65 -0.43 0.65
C GLY A 24 7.21 0.66 1.55
N PRO A 25 8.53 0.78 1.63
CA PRO A 25 9.22 1.62 2.60
C PRO A 25 8.86 3.11 2.49
N ASN A 26 8.54 3.56 1.28
CA ASN A 26 8.17 4.95 1.00
C ASN A 26 6.67 5.12 0.71
N GLY A 27 5.85 4.06 0.86
CA GLY A 27 4.42 4.10 0.55
C GLY A 27 4.06 4.33 -0.92
N ASN A 28 5.00 4.14 -1.83
CA ASN A 28 4.88 4.52 -3.25
C ASN A 28 5.00 3.35 -4.24
N GLY A 29 5.01 2.10 -3.76
CA GLY A 29 5.11 0.90 -4.61
C GLY A 29 6.53 0.60 -5.11
N THR A 30 7.57 1.27 -4.59
CA THR A 30 8.95 1.07 -5.05
C THR A 30 9.89 0.62 -3.92
N ALA A 31 10.87 -0.20 -4.26
CA ALA A 31 11.95 -0.58 -3.36
C ALA A 31 13.27 -0.77 -4.13
N THR A 32 14.37 -0.71 -3.41
CA THR A 32 15.70 -1.03 -3.94
C THR A 32 15.92 -2.54 -3.99
N GLY A 33 16.77 -3.01 -4.87
CA GLY A 33 17.11 -4.42 -5.01
C GLY A 33 17.20 -4.85 -6.46
N LYS A 34 17.44 -6.15 -6.67
CA LYS A 34 17.49 -6.75 -8.00
C LYS A 34 16.85 -8.13 -7.95
N ILE A 35 15.88 -8.38 -8.81
CA ILE A 35 15.34 -9.73 -9.01
C ILE A 35 16.14 -10.39 -10.13
N PRO A 36 16.80 -11.54 -9.87
CA PRO A 36 17.59 -12.23 -10.87
C PRO A 36 16.78 -12.61 -12.13
N LEU A 37 17.42 -12.57 -13.30
CA LEU A 37 16.75 -12.86 -14.56
C LEU A 37 16.24 -14.31 -14.65
N SER A 38 16.97 -15.28 -14.06
CA SER A 38 16.52 -16.67 -13.94
C SER A 38 15.21 -16.78 -13.20
N ILE A 39 15.09 -16.11 -12.04
CA ILE A 39 13.84 -16.07 -11.26
C ILE A 39 12.68 -15.48 -12.06
N GLN A 40 12.93 -14.42 -12.83
CA GLN A 40 11.90 -13.81 -13.66
C GLN A 40 11.42 -14.76 -14.76
N LYS A 41 12.32 -15.52 -15.39
CA LYS A 41 12.02 -16.44 -16.51
C LYS A 41 11.42 -17.77 -16.04
N GLU A 42 12.02 -18.39 -15.04
CA GLU A 42 11.69 -19.74 -14.58
C GLU A 42 10.60 -19.77 -13.50
N GLY A 43 10.39 -18.63 -12.86
CA GLY A 43 9.49 -18.46 -11.73
C GLY A 43 10.18 -18.62 -10.38
N PRO A 44 9.72 -17.84 -9.38
CA PRO A 44 10.25 -17.92 -8.03
C PRO A 44 9.80 -19.21 -7.32
N LYS A 45 10.69 -19.79 -6.53
CA LYS A 45 10.38 -20.94 -5.66
C LYS A 45 9.40 -20.50 -4.55
N ILE A 46 8.40 -21.31 -4.28
CA ILE A 46 7.54 -21.12 -3.11
C ILE A 46 8.32 -21.59 -1.87
N LEU A 47 8.59 -20.67 -0.95
CA LEU A 47 9.19 -20.98 0.35
C LEU A 47 8.18 -21.62 1.29
N TRP A 48 7.00 -21.02 1.38
CA TRP A 48 5.93 -21.53 2.23
C TRP A 48 4.54 -21.08 1.77
N LYS A 49 3.52 -21.79 2.27
CA LYS A 49 2.11 -21.44 2.17
C LYS A 49 1.50 -21.42 3.55
N ALA A 50 0.57 -20.48 3.79
CA ALA A 50 -0.18 -20.36 5.03
C ALA A 50 -1.63 -19.97 4.78
N ASN A 51 -2.48 -20.14 5.77
CA ASN A 51 -3.84 -19.59 5.76
C ASN A 51 -3.94 -18.54 6.87
N VAL A 52 -3.98 -17.28 6.47
CA VAL A 52 -3.98 -16.12 7.37
C VAL A 52 -5.37 -15.55 7.64
N GLY A 53 -6.44 -16.21 7.16
CA GLY A 53 -7.83 -15.73 7.30
C GLY A 53 -8.26 -14.78 6.19
N LYS A 54 -9.57 -14.50 6.08
CA LYS A 54 -10.15 -13.64 5.04
C LYS A 54 -9.75 -12.18 5.23
N GLY A 55 -9.64 -11.42 4.12
CA GLY A 55 -9.35 -9.99 4.13
C GLY A 55 -8.48 -9.55 2.97
N CYS A 56 -8.33 -8.24 2.84
CA CYS A 56 -7.54 -7.57 1.81
C CYS A 56 -6.30 -6.85 2.38
N SER A 57 -5.98 -7.05 3.66
CA SER A 57 -4.72 -6.57 4.25
C SER A 57 -3.53 -7.19 3.54
N SER A 58 -2.59 -6.39 3.09
CA SER A 58 -1.34 -6.86 2.50
C SER A 58 -0.37 -7.35 3.57
N PHE A 59 0.85 -7.68 3.15
CA PHE A 59 1.95 -7.99 4.05
C PHE A 59 2.87 -6.79 4.24
N THR A 60 3.54 -6.77 5.39
CA THR A 60 4.79 -6.03 5.58
C THR A 60 5.90 -7.00 5.95
N ILE A 61 7.14 -6.64 5.56
CA ILE A 61 8.34 -7.45 5.76
C ILE A 61 9.40 -6.57 6.41
N ALA A 62 9.85 -6.95 7.58
CA ALA A 62 10.92 -6.24 8.29
C ALA A 62 11.66 -7.18 9.27
N ALA A 63 12.98 -7.10 9.30
CA ALA A 63 13.84 -7.84 10.22
C ALA A 63 13.57 -9.36 10.21
N GLY A 64 13.43 -9.96 9.03
CA GLY A 64 13.16 -11.39 8.84
C GLY A 64 11.75 -11.84 9.22
N ARG A 65 10.82 -10.91 9.44
CA ARG A 65 9.43 -11.18 9.85
C ARG A 65 8.44 -10.66 8.82
N ALA A 66 7.35 -11.38 8.66
CA ALA A 66 6.21 -11.00 7.82
C ALA A 66 4.96 -10.79 8.68
N TYR A 67 4.27 -9.67 8.46
CA TYR A 67 3.07 -9.32 9.22
C TYR A 67 1.89 -9.13 8.29
N THR A 68 0.72 -9.63 8.68
CA THR A 68 -0.56 -9.41 8.00
C THR A 68 -1.72 -9.63 8.96
N VAL A 69 -2.92 -9.24 8.55
CA VAL A 69 -4.15 -9.47 9.33
C VAL A 69 -5.16 -10.23 8.49
N GLY A 70 -5.92 -11.09 9.13
CA GLY A 70 -7.05 -11.77 8.51
C GLY A 70 -8.10 -12.20 9.50
N ASN A 71 -9.33 -12.34 9.01
CA ASN A 71 -10.49 -12.69 9.82
C ASN A 71 -10.86 -14.17 9.65
N ARG A 72 -11.17 -14.81 10.76
CA ARG A 72 -11.82 -16.12 10.82
C ARG A 72 -12.83 -16.12 11.95
N ASP A 73 -14.06 -16.51 11.65
CA ASP A 73 -15.13 -16.68 12.64
C ASP A 73 -15.31 -15.45 13.55
N GLU A 74 -15.52 -14.29 12.90
CA GLU A 74 -15.71 -12.98 13.57
C GLU A 74 -14.52 -12.58 14.48
N THR A 75 -13.33 -13.08 14.18
CA THR A 75 -12.10 -12.80 14.92
C THR A 75 -10.99 -12.42 13.96
N ASP A 76 -10.45 -11.22 14.11
CA ASP A 76 -9.24 -10.81 13.41
C ASP A 76 -8.00 -11.37 14.13
N THR A 77 -7.04 -11.80 13.35
CA THR A 77 -5.73 -12.24 13.83
C THR A 77 -4.64 -11.42 13.14
N LEU A 78 -3.88 -10.68 13.93
CA LEU A 78 -2.60 -10.13 13.50
C LEU A 78 -1.55 -11.23 13.60
N TRP A 79 -0.95 -11.57 12.48
CA TRP A 79 0.08 -12.60 12.36
C TRP A 79 1.45 -11.96 12.30
N CYS A 80 2.41 -12.53 13.02
CA CYS A 80 3.84 -12.38 12.83
C CYS A 80 4.42 -13.74 12.48
N LEU A 81 4.91 -13.87 11.27
CA LEU A 81 5.48 -15.09 10.73
C LEU A 81 6.98 -14.89 10.51
N ASP A 82 7.77 -15.95 10.68
CA ASP A 82 9.11 -15.97 10.13
C ASP A 82 9.04 -15.85 8.61
N ALA A 83 9.69 -14.84 8.04
CA ALA A 83 9.56 -14.54 6.61
C ALA A 83 10.21 -15.62 5.71
N LYS A 84 11.13 -16.44 6.23
CA LYS A 84 11.80 -17.51 5.49
C LYS A 84 11.05 -18.84 5.57
N THR A 85 10.50 -19.19 6.73
CA THR A 85 9.91 -20.50 6.99
C THR A 85 8.38 -20.50 7.02
N GLY A 86 7.76 -19.35 7.28
CA GLY A 86 6.31 -19.21 7.50
C GLY A 86 5.85 -19.66 8.89
N GLU A 87 6.76 -20.02 9.78
CA GLU A 87 6.43 -20.38 11.16
C GLU A 87 5.83 -19.20 11.91
N ILE A 88 4.85 -19.48 12.77
CA ILE A 88 4.20 -18.45 13.58
C ILE A 88 5.14 -18.09 14.72
N LEU A 89 5.71 -16.88 14.69
CA LEU A 89 6.51 -16.35 15.78
C LEU A 89 5.61 -15.87 16.92
N TRP A 90 4.56 -15.15 16.58
CA TRP A 90 3.49 -14.79 17.49
C TRP A 90 2.22 -14.41 16.70
N LYS A 91 1.10 -14.36 17.40
CA LYS A 91 -0.17 -13.88 16.86
C LYS A 91 -0.98 -13.17 17.95
N LYS A 92 -1.78 -12.18 17.55
CA LYS A 92 -2.73 -11.49 18.44
C LYS A 92 -4.12 -11.53 17.83
N THR A 93 -5.09 -11.90 18.65
CA THR A 93 -6.49 -12.02 18.22
C THR A 93 -7.36 -11.01 18.95
N TYR A 94 -8.34 -10.47 18.25
CA TYR A 94 -9.37 -9.61 18.82
C TYR A 94 -10.70 -9.83 18.10
N SER A 95 -11.82 -9.62 18.82
CA SER A 95 -13.14 -9.75 18.21
C SER A 95 -13.35 -8.66 17.17
N GLU A 96 -13.67 -9.04 15.93
CA GLU A 96 -13.94 -8.11 14.83
C GLU A 96 -14.86 -8.79 13.83
N LYS A 97 -15.96 -8.13 13.43
CA LYS A 97 -16.90 -8.67 12.47
C LYS A 97 -16.29 -8.80 11.09
N LEU A 98 -16.48 -9.93 10.43
CA LEU A 98 -16.11 -10.11 9.04
C LEU A 98 -16.85 -9.11 8.13
N ALA A 99 -18.13 -8.87 8.40
CA ALA A 99 -19.01 -7.91 7.73
C ALA A 99 -18.85 -7.90 6.19
N PRO A 100 -19.14 -9.01 5.50
CA PRO A 100 -19.12 -9.07 4.04
C PRO A 100 -20.22 -8.18 3.48
N LYS A 101 -19.89 -7.31 2.51
CA LYS A 101 -20.84 -6.43 1.84
C LYS A 101 -20.34 -6.13 0.44
N PHE A 102 -20.82 -6.88 -0.55
CA PHE A 102 -20.38 -6.85 -1.95
C PHE A 102 -18.93 -7.31 -2.17
N TYR A 103 -18.26 -7.83 -1.15
CA TYR A 103 -16.94 -8.45 -1.15
C TYR A 103 -16.83 -9.45 0.02
N ASP A 104 -15.71 -10.16 0.14
CA ASP A 104 -15.53 -11.22 1.14
C ASP A 104 -15.48 -10.72 2.60
N GLY A 105 -15.36 -9.41 2.83
CA GLY A 105 -15.23 -8.83 4.16
C GLY A 105 -13.80 -8.91 4.72
N GLY A 106 -13.69 -8.66 6.03
CA GLY A 106 -12.44 -8.72 6.78
C GLY A 106 -11.59 -7.44 6.72
N PRO A 107 -10.38 -7.46 7.32
CA PRO A 107 -9.49 -6.31 7.41
C PRO A 107 -8.97 -5.87 6.06
N GLY A 108 -8.92 -4.55 5.85
CA GLY A 108 -8.38 -3.92 4.64
C GLY A 108 -7.07 -3.17 4.88
N ALA A 109 -6.87 -2.60 6.08
CA ALA A 109 -5.63 -1.91 6.42
C ALA A 109 -4.46 -2.91 6.54
N THR A 110 -3.29 -2.51 6.07
CA THR A 110 -2.05 -3.27 6.19
C THR A 110 -1.31 -2.83 7.45
N PRO A 111 -0.84 -3.78 8.30
CA PRO A 111 0.02 -3.43 9.43
C PRO A 111 1.27 -2.70 8.96
N ILE A 112 1.81 -1.80 9.77
CA ILE A 112 3.08 -1.14 9.50
C ILE A 112 4.08 -1.45 10.60
N VAL A 113 5.36 -1.48 10.25
CA VAL A 113 6.45 -1.79 11.17
C VAL A 113 7.47 -0.67 11.15
N GLU A 114 7.74 -0.10 12.32
CA GLU A 114 8.70 0.99 12.48
C GLU A 114 9.39 0.91 13.83
N GLU A 115 10.71 1.00 13.85
CA GLU A 115 11.54 1.04 15.08
C GLU A 115 11.19 -0.05 16.10
N GLY A 116 10.94 -1.28 15.63
CA GLY A 116 10.60 -2.41 16.52
C GLY A 116 9.15 -2.41 17.04
N LEU A 117 8.28 -1.56 16.50
CA LEU A 117 6.86 -1.51 16.80
C LEU A 117 6.02 -1.91 15.59
N VAL A 118 4.90 -2.58 15.84
CA VAL A 118 3.91 -2.95 14.83
C VAL A 118 2.61 -2.23 15.13
N TYR A 119 2.09 -1.50 14.15
CA TYR A 119 0.81 -0.80 14.27
C TYR A 119 -0.23 -1.48 13.38
N ASN A 120 -1.38 -1.77 13.96
CA ASN A 120 -2.46 -2.46 13.29
C ASN A 120 -3.78 -1.73 13.49
N LEU A 121 -4.45 -1.40 12.38
CA LEU A 121 -5.77 -0.79 12.38
C LEU A 121 -6.83 -1.82 11.98
N SER A 122 -7.78 -2.05 12.87
CA SER A 122 -8.93 -2.89 12.59
C SER A 122 -9.98 -2.19 11.73
N LYS A 123 -10.89 -2.98 11.18
CA LYS A 123 -12.02 -2.50 10.39
C LYS A 123 -12.96 -1.57 11.17
N SER A 124 -13.15 -1.81 12.48
CA SER A 124 -13.98 -0.96 13.35
C SER A 124 -13.26 0.28 13.86
N GLY A 125 -11.93 0.38 13.67
CA GLY A 125 -11.13 1.54 14.07
C GLY A 125 -10.33 1.36 15.33
N ARG A 126 -10.11 0.11 15.79
CA ARG A 126 -9.13 -0.20 16.82
C ARG A 126 -7.73 -0.09 16.22
N LEU A 127 -7.01 0.94 16.60
CA LEU A 127 -5.58 1.10 16.28
C LEU A 127 -4.77 0.62 17.49
N SER A 128 -3.98 -0.42 17.28
CA SER A 128 -3.15 -1.04 18.32
C SER A 128 -1.67 -1.03 17.94
N CYS A 129 -0.82 -0.89 18.94
CA CYS A 129 0.62 -0.95 18.82
C CYS A 129 1.15 -2.15 19.62
N TYR A 130 2.03 -2.90 18.99
CA TYR A 130 2.67 -4.08 19.57
C TYR A 130 4.18 -4.01 19.45
N ASP A 131 4.86 -4.63 20.38
CA ASP A 131 6.29 -4.93 20.23
C ASP A 131 6.49 -5.91 19.08
N ALA A 132 7.36 -5.59 18.13
CA ALA A 132 7.57 -6.41 16.95
C ALA A 132 8.21 -7.77 17.26
N GLN A 133 8.98 -7.87 18.35
CA GLN A 133 9.66 -9.10 18.73
C GLN A 133 8.77 -10.03 19.55
N SER A 134 8.13 -9.53 20.59
CA SER A 134 7.31 -10.32 21.54
C SER A 134 5.82 -10.35 21.18
N GLY A 135 5.33 -9.38 20.45
CA GLY A 135 3.91 -9.16 20.20
C GLY A 135 3.18 -8.55 21.43
N ASP A 136 3.88 -8.04 22.42
CA ASP A 136 3.23 -7.43 23.58
C ASP A 136 2.54 -6.12 23.19
N GLU A 137 1.27 -5.99 23.58
CA GLU A 137 0.49 -4.78 23.34
C GLU A 137 1.05 -3.62 24.17
N LYS A 138 1.40 -2.52 23.50
CA LYS A 138 1.94 -1.32 24.15
C LYS A 138 0.84 -0.30 24.43
N TRP A 139 -0.07 -0.09 23.47
CA TRP A 139 -1.19 0.82 23.58
C TRP A 139 -2.28 0.52 22.55
N VAL A 140 -3.47 1.04 22.81
CA VAL A 140 -4.62 1.02 21.91
C VAL A 140 -5.27 2.39 21.88
N THR A 141 -5.77 2.78 20.70
CA THR A 141 -6.61 3.96 20.49
C THR A 141 -7.82 3.54 19.67
N GLU A 142 -9.02 3.81 20.17
CA GLU A 142 -10.27 3.50 19.48
C GLU A 142 -10.74 4.74 18.71
N PHE A 143 -10.76 4.66 17.38
CA PHE A 143 -11.15 5.82 16.55
C PHE A 143 -12.52 6.36 16.89
N LYS A 144 -13.48 5.47 17.17
CA LYS A 144 -14.84 5.86 17.50
C LYS A 144 -14.91 6.60 18.84
N ASP A 145 -14.33 6.02 19.88
CA ASP A 145 -14.55 6.48 21.26
C ASP A 145 -13.55 7.59 21.63
N ASP A 146 -12.27 7.44 21.27
CA ASP A 146 -11.22 8.39 21.65
C ASP A 146 -11.15 9.60 20.69
N LEU A 147 -11.43 9.37 19.38
CA LEU A 147 -11.27 10.38 18.34
C LEU A 147 -12.59 10.85 17.73
N SER A 148 -13.74 10.32 18.17
CA SER A 148 -15.06 10.57 17.57
C SER A 148 -15.11 10.24 16.07
N GLY A 149 -14.42 9.16 15.69
CA GLY A 149 -14.24 8.75 14.29
C GLY A 149 -15.54 8.39 13.58
N ASN A 150 -15.58 8.67 12.30
CA ASN A 150 -16.70 8.36 11.42
C ASN A 150 -16.33 7.18 10.52
N MET A 151 -16.88 6.01 10.83
CA MET A 151 -16.56 4.78 10.11
C MET A 151 -17.15 4.80 8.69
N PRO A 152 -16.34 4.53 7.64
CA PRO A 152 -16.85 4.39 6.28
C PRO A 152 -17.67 3.11 6.11
N THR A 153 -18.42 3.03 5.00
CA THR A 153 -19.38 1.95 4.72
C THR A 153 -18.78 0.54 4.81
N TRP A 154 -17.50 0.38 4.41
CA TRP A 154 -16.78 -0.89 4.44
C TRP A 154 -15.74 -0.99 5.56
N GLY A 155 -15.83 -0.12 6.57
CA GLY A 155 -14.90 -0.04 7.68
C GLY A 155 -13.63 0.72 7.35
N PHE A 156 -12.81 0.98 8.36
CA PHE A 156 -11.51 1.60 8.18
C PHE A 156 -10.55 0.65 7.45
N SER A 157 -9.91 1.12 6.37
CA SER A 157 -8.92 0.37 5.60
C SER A 157 -7.73 1.20 5.16
N SER A 158 -7.76 2.50 5.46
CA SER A 158 -6.64 3.40 5.26
C SER A 158 -5.53 3.05 6.25
N SER A 159 -4.43 2.44 5.76
CA SER A 159 -3.29 2.12 6.62
C SER A 159 -2.71 3.40 7.23
N PRO A 160 -2.35 3.41 8.52
CA PRO A 160 -1.62 4.54 9.11
C PRO A 160 -0.30 4.81 8.38
N VAL A 161 0.22 6.02 8.50
CA VAL A 161 1.52 6.40 7.91
C VAL A 161 2.39 7.05 8.97
N VAL A 162 3.64 6.59 9.10
CA VAL A 162 4.61 7.19 10.02
C VAL A 162 5.14 8.50 9.43
N TYR A 163 5.15 9.54 10.25
CA TYR A 163 5.81 10.81 9.97
C TYR A 163 6.56 11.30 11.23
N GLY A 164 7.87 11.15 11.24
CA GLY A 164 8.67 11.44 12.43
C GLY A 164 8.23 10.65 13.65
N ASP A 165 7.82 11.33 14.71
CA ASP A 165 7.36 10.71 15.95
C ASP A 165 5.83 10.46 16.02
N VAL A 166 5.13 10.65 14.90
CA VAL A 166 3.68 10.48 14.87
C VAL A 166 3.21 9.47 13.81
N LEU A 167 1.99 8.97 14.02
CA LEU A 167 1.19 8.22 13.07
C LEU A 167 0.11 9.14 12.51
N LEU A 168 0.11 9.31 11.20
CA LEU A 168 -0.99 9.97 10.49
C LEU A 168 -2.12 8.97 10.27
N CYS A 169 -3.31 9.30 10.77
CA CYS A 169 -4.50 8.46 10.75
C CYS A 169 -5.72 9.22 10.26
N LEU A 170 -6.68 8.50 9.68
CA LEU A 170 -7.90 9.07 9.09
C LEU A 170 -9.16 8.63 9.82
N PRO A 171 -9.41 9.07 11.06
CA PRO A 171 -10.69 8.81 11.73
C PRO A 171 -11.83 9.60 11.09
N CYS A 172 -11.54 10.64 10.29
CA CYS A 172 -12.50 11.51 9.61
C CYS A 172 -13.61 11.99 10.58
N SER A 173 -13.20 12.43 11.73
CA SER A 173 -14.10 12.90 12.79
C SER A 173 -14.60 14.33 12.55
N LYS A 174 -15.59 14.76 13.31
CA LYS A 174 -16.01 16.16 13.34
C LYS A 174 -14.96 17.11 13.91
N LYS A 175 -13.96 16.57 14.63
CA LYS A 175 -12.85 17.31 15.23
C LYS A 175 -11.62 17.38 14.33
N GLY A 176 -11.64 16.71 13.17
CA GLY A 176 -10.56 16.71 12.20
C GLY A 176 -10.60 15.45 11.33
N ALA A 177 -10.31 15.63 10.05
CA ALA A 177 -10.29 14.55 9.08
C ALA A 177 -8.99 13.74 9.14
N LEU A 178 -7.85 14.40 9.31
CA LEU A 178 -6.53 13.84 9.52
C LEU A 178 -6.09 14.12 10.96
N VAL A 179 -5.55 13.12 11.62
CA VAL A 179 -4.97 13.26 12.96
C VAL A 179 -3.54 12.72 13.00
N ALA A 180 -2.72 13.29 13.89
CA ALA A 180 -1.42 12.75 14.24
C ALA A 180 -1.47 12.21 15.67
N LEU A 181 -1.14 10.95 15.83
CA LEU A 181 -1.02 10.28 17.11
C LEU A 181 0.46 10.04 17.43
N ASN A 182 0.89 10.26 18.67
CA ASN A 182 2.25 9.90 19.07
C ASN A 182 2.47 8.39 18.90
N LYS A 183 3.46 8.00 18.10
CA LYS A 183 3.70 6.59 17.72
C LYS A 183 4.03 5.69 18.90
N LYS A 184 4.57 6.21 20.01
CA LYS A 184 4.94 5.44 21.21
C LYS A 184 3.82 5.29 22.22
N THR A 185 2.82 6.21 22.22
CA THR A 185 1.78 6.24 23.25
C THR A 185 0.35 6.17 22.72
N GLY A 186 0.13 6.30 21.41
CA GLY A 186 -1.20 6.36 20.81
C GLY A 186 -1.98 7.65 21.08
N LYS A 187 -1.43 8.58 21.87
CA LYS A 187 -2.12 9.81 22.25
C LYS A 187 -2.17 10.81 21.10
N LEU A 188 -3.29 11.55 21.00
CA LEU A 188 -3.47 12.62 20.03
C LEU A 188 -2.45 13.73 20.26
N VAL A 189 -1.72 14.10 19.19
CA VAL A 189 -0.78 15.22 19.16
C VAL A 189 -1.45 16.44 18.54
N TRP A 190 -2.06 16.27 17.35
CA TRP A 190 -2.83 17.29 16.68
C TRP A 190 -3.91 16.70 15.77
N SER A 191 -4.85 17.54 15.37
CA SER A 191 -5.95 17.20 14.48
C SER A 191 -6.14 18.32 13.48
N SER A 192 -6.30 18.02 12.20
CA SER A 192 -6.60 19.02 11.17
C SER A 192 -7.93 19.72 11.47
N SER A 193 -8.05 20.97 11.04
CA SER A 193 -9.24 21.79 11.29
C SER A 193 -10.44 21.45 10.38
N ASN A 194 -10.21 20.75 9.27
CA ASN A 194 -11.24 20.44 8.30
C ASN A 194 -12.00 19.16 8.66
N VAL A 195 -13.21 19.04 8.09
CA VAL A 195 -14.03 17.84 8.13
C VAL A 195 -14.10 17.23 6.73
N ALA A 196 -13.96 15.91 6.64
CA ALA A 196 -14.08 15.19 5.38
C ALA A 196 -14.92 13.93 5.54
N ARG A 197 -15.54 13.48 4.45
CA ARG A 197 -16.13 12.15 4.39
C ARG A 197 -15.01 11.11 4.35
N PRO A 198 -15.10 10.03 5.14
CA PRO A 198 -14.08 9.00 5.09
C PRO A 198 -14.00 8.36 3.70
N GLY A 199 -12.77 8.20 3.21
CA GLY A 199 -12.38 7.39 2.06
C GLY A 199 -11.65 6.14 2.53
N TYR A 200 -10.84 5.56 1.63
CA TYR A 200 -10.14 4.30 1.91
C TYR A 200 -8.65 4.37 1.56
N ALA A 201 -8.22 5.41 0.84
CA ALA A 201 -6.81 5.65 0.51
C ALA A 201 -6.00 6.05 1.75
N ALA A 202 -4.76 5.59 1.83
CA ALA A 202 -3.83 6.03 2.87
C ALA A 202 -3.28 7.44 2.57
N PRO A 203 -2.83 8.20 3.59
CA PRO A 203 -2.09 9.44 3.38
C PRO A 203 -0.83 9.19 2.54
N VAL A 204 -0.49 10.10 1.64
CA VAL A 204 0.75 10.05 0.85
C VAL A 204 1.59 11.25 1.19
N LEU A 205 2.80 11.01 1.71
CA LEU A 205 3.76 12.05 2.06
C LEU A 205 4.40 12.63 0.80
N TYR A 206 4.57 13.95 0.77
CA TYR A 206 5.27 14.64 -0.32
C TYR A 206 5.86 15.97 0.16
N LYS A 207 6.62 16.65 -0.71
CA LYS A 207 7.08 18.02 -0.46
C LYS A 207 6.24 19.01 -1.25
N HIS A 208 5.55 19.92 -0.56
CA HIS A 208 4.85 21.04 -1.17
C HIS A 208 5.68 22.29 -1.02
N LYS A 209 6.21 22.83 -2.12
CA LYS A 209 7.10 24.02 -2.08
C LYS A 209 8.23 23.91 -1.05
N GLY A 210 8.81 22.70 -0.94
CA GLY A 210 9.90 22.39 0.00
C GLY A 210 9.47 22.01 1.42
N GLN A 211 8.20 22.16 1.79
CA GLN A 211 7.66 21.84 3.11
C GLN A 211 7.08 20.42 3.15
N ASP A 212 7.13 19.77 4.32
CA ASP A 212 6.52 18.45 4.50
C ASP A 212 5.00 18.54 4.44
N ALA A 213 4.42 17.75 3.58
CA ALA A 213 2.98 17.72 3.36
C ALA A 213 2.47 16.29 3.21
N ALA A 214 1.16 16.12 3.39
CA ALA A 214 0.45 14.90 3.05
C ALA A 214 -0.72 15.22 2.11
N VAL A 215 -0.93 14.37 1.11
CA VAL A 215 -2.16 14.39 0.32
C VAL A 215 -3.02 13.18 0.68
N VAL A 216 -4.32 13.41 0.85
CA VAL A 216 -5.30 12.37 1.22
C VAL A 216 -6.48 12.39 0.25
N PHE A 217 -6.82 11.22 -0.27
CA PHE A 217 -8.01 11.05 -1.09
C PHE A 217 -9.19 10.59 -0.22
N HIS A 218 -9.89 11.55 0.34
CA HIS A 218 -11.10 11.34 1.14
C HIS A 218 -12.28 10.89 0.26
N GLY A 219 -13.38 10.47 0.87
CA GLY A 219 -14.54 9.94 0.16
C GLY A 219 -15.19 10.90 -0.86
N ARG A 220 -15.00 12.23 -0.70
CA ARG A 220 -15.57 13.24 -1.59
C ARG A 220 -14.61 14.34 -2.03
N SER A 221 -13.35 14.24 -1.68
CA SER A 221 -12.34 15.25 -2.03
C SER A 221 -10.93 14.69 -1.95
N VAL A 222 -10.01 15.29 -2.67
CA VAL A 222 -8.58 15.19 -2.37
C VAL A 222 -8.17 16.45 -1.62
N VAL A 223 -7.38 16.29 -0.55
CA VAL A 223 -6.99 17.37 0.34
C VAL A 223 -5.48 17.27 0.60
N GLY A 224 -4.78 18.39 0.46
CA GLY A 224 -3.39 18.53 0.88
C GLY A 224 -3.31 19.16 2.27
N TYR A 225 -2.40 18.64 3.09
CA TYR A 225 -2.18 19.08 4.47
C TYR A 225 -0.72 19.46 4.69
N ASP A 226 -0.48 20.60 5.33
CA ASP A 226 0.83 20.99 5.83
C ASP A 226 1.12 20.27 7.14
N LEU A 227 2.13 19.41 7.15
CA LEU A 227 2.49 18.63 8.34
C LEU A 227 3.31 19.45 9.34
N SER A 228 4.00 20.51 8.90
CA SER A 228 4.73 21.43 9.78
C SER A 228 3.79 22.38 10.54
N SER A 229 2.60 22.62 10.00
CA SER A 229 1.54 23.44 10.59
C SER A 229 0.38 22.62 11.14
N GLN A 230 0.67 21.44 11.72
CA GLN A 230 -0.30 20.59 12.41
C GLN A 230 -1.52 20.19 11.56
N GLY A 231 -1.32 19.95 10.26
CA GLY A 231 -2.37 19.53 9.35
C GLY A 231 -3.27 20.66 8.85
N GLU A 232 -2.74 21.88 8.77
CA GLU A 232 -3.41 22.98 8.07
C GLU A 232 -3.68 22.59 6.61
N VAL A 233 -4.86 22.97 6.09
CA VAL A 233 -5.26 22.63 4.72
C VAL A 233 -4.55 23.52 3.71
N LEU A 234 -3.72 22.92 2.86
CA LEU A 234 -3.03 23.59 1.76
C LEU A 234 -3.94 23.79 0.55
N PHE A 235 -4.70 22.77 0.22
CA PHE A 235 -5.67 22.80 -0.88
C PHE A 235 -6.75 21.75 -0.66
N GLN A 236 -7.88 21.91 -1.35
CA GLN A 236 -8.94 20.94 -1.43
C GLN A 236 -9.57 20.97 -2.83
N TYR A 237 -9.74 19.77 -3.43
CA TYR A 237 -10.46 19.61 -4.69
C TYR A 237 -11.58 18.58 -4.53
N GLY A 238 -12.79 18.90 -4.98
CA GLY A 238 -13.96 18.03 -4.88
C GLY A 238 -13.91 16.89 -5.89
N TRP A 239 -14.03 15.64 -5.40
CA TRP A 239 -14.12 14.43 -6.25
C TRP A 239 -15.05 13.43 -5.58
N ARG A 240 -16.24 13.28 -6.11
CA ARG A 240 -17.29 12.46 -5.52
C ARG A 240 -17.53 11.21 -6.33
N THR A 241 -17.38 10.04 -5.70
CA THR A 241 -17.75 8.75 -6.25
C THR A 241 -19.03 8.22 -5.61
N PRO A 242 -19.76 7.31 -6.27
CA PRO A 242 -20.81 6.54 -5.60
C PRO A 242 -20.26 5.84 -4.36
N TYR A 243 -21.02 5.89 -3.28
CA TYR A 243 -20.69 5.27 -1.98
C TYR A 243 -19.41 5.81 -1.31
N ASP A 244 -18.90 6.97 -1.75
CA ASP A 244 -17.68 7.60 -1.24
C ASP A 244 -16.42 6.69 -1.38
N VAL A 245 -16.38 5.83 -2.45
CA VAL A 245 -15.28 4.88 -2.70
C VAL A 245 -14.14 5.57 -3.45
N ASN A 246 -13.24 6.18 -2.69
CA ASN A 246 -11.95 6.67 -3.13
C ASN A 246 -10.87 5.89 -2.38
N ALA A 247 -10.23 4.91 -3.05
CA ALA A 247 -9.39 3.92 -2.38
C ALA A 247 -7.99 3.75 -3.01
N SER A 248 -7.79 4.20 -4.26
CA SER A 248 -6.44 4.28 -4.83
C SER A 248 -5.68 5.44 -4.19
N ASN A 249 -4.44 5.19 -3.78
CA ASN A 249 -3.59 6.25 -3.24
C ASN A 249 -3.27 7.29 -4.31
N PRO A 250 -3.34 8.59 -4.00
CA PRO A 250 -2.85 9.64 -4.89
C PRO A 250 -1.38 9.43 -5.24
N GLN A 251 -0.97 9.94 -6.39
CA GLN A 251 0.44 10.10 -6.74
C GLN A 251 0.75 11.59 -6.89
N VAL A 252 1.95 12.00 -6.51
CA VAL A 252 2.34 13.42 -6.54
C VAL A 252 3.65 13.57 -7.30
N LEU A 253 3.66 14.50 -8.26
CA LEU A 253 4.86 14.90 -9.00
C LEU A 253 4.94 16.43 -9.02
N GLY A 254 5.81 17.01 -8.20
CA GLY A 254 5.88 18.46 -8.03
C GLY A 254 4.55 19.03 -7.54
N ASP A 255 3.96 19.94 -8.30
CA ASP A 255 2.65 20.54 -8.01
C ASP A 255 1.49 19.82 -8.72
N LEU A 256 1.68 18.61 -9.19
CA LEU A 256 0.62 17.82 -9.83
C LEU A 256 0.23 16.64 -8.94
N VAL A 257 -1.07 16.39 -8.81
CA VAL A 257 -1.64 15.26 -8.07
C VAL A 257 -2.50 14.43 -9.01
N HIS A 258 -2.15 13.15 -9.17
CA HIS A 258 -2.99 12.16 -9.84
C HIS A 258 -3.90 11.48 -8.82
N ILE A 259 -5.19 11.39 -9.15
CA ILE A 259 -6.19 10.61 -8.43
C ILE A 259 -6.97 9.74 -9.40
N SER A 260 -7.43 8.58 -8.94
CA SER A 260 -8.29 7.70 -9.74
C SER A 260 -9.32 7.00 -8.87
N SER A 261 -10.48 6.75 -9.44
CA SER A 261 -11.54 5.96 -8.81
C SER A 261 -12.38 5.22 -9.85
N GLY A 262 -13.03 4.15 -9.42
CA GLY A 262 -13.98 3.40 -10.24
C GLY A 262 -15.29 4.15 -10.47
N TYR A 263 -16.35 3.41 -10.81
CA TYR A 263 -17.71 3.93 -10.93
C TYR A 263 -17.88 5.00 -12.03
N ASN A 264 -17.21 4.86 -13.18
CA ASN A 264 -17.19 5.81 -14.30
C ASN A 264 -16.56 7.17 -13.97
N MET A 265 -15.79 7.27 -12.91
CA MET A 265 -15.09 8.51 -12.59
C MET A 265 -13.75 8.63 -13.33
N GLY A 266 -13.04 7.49 -13.54
CA GLY A 266 -11.74 7.45 -14.17
C GLY A 266 -10.66 8.10 -13.31
N TYR A 267 -9.74 8.83 -13.93
CA TYR A 267 -8.68 9.56 -13.24
C TYR A 267 -8.65 11.05 -13.60
N ALA A 268 -7.96 11.82 -12.79
CA ALA A 268 -7.59 13.19 -13.09
C ALA A 268 -6.17 13.49 -12.61
N VAL A 269 -5.51 14.39 -13.33
CA VAL A 269 -4.31 15.09 -12.90
C VAL A 269 -4.73 16.51 -12.52
N ILE A 270 -4.40 16.92 -11.32
CA ILE A 270 -4.82 18.19 -10.71
C ILE A 270 -3.58 19.03 -10.42
N ASP A 271 -3.56 20.25 -10.91
CA ASP A 271 -2.54 21.27 -10.58
C ASP A 271 -2.90 21.91 -9.24
N ILE A 272 -1.98 21.80 -8.27
CA ILE A 272 -2.09 22.33 -6.92
C ILE A 272 -1.12 23.50 -6.67
N SER A 273 -0.51 24.05 -7.70
CA SER A 273 0.42 25.19 -7.59
C SER A 273 -0.26 26.48 -7.11
N LYS A 274 -1.56 26.59 -7.37
CA LYS A 274 -2.40 27.73 -6.98
C LYS A 274 -3.27 27.36 -5.76
N SER A 275 -3.77 28.37 -5.07
CA SER A 275 -4.70 28.20 -3.94
C SER A 275 -6.00 27.49 -4.32
N LYS A 276 -6.44 27.62 -5.57
CA LYS A 276 -7.57 26.90 -6.13
C LYS A 276 -7.05 25.85 -7.12
N PRO A 277 -7.10 24.56 -6.77
CA PRO A 277 -6.66 23.49 -7.66
C PRO A 277 -7.52 23.39 -8.94
N GLU A 278 -6.89 23.05 -10.07
CA GLU A 278 -7.52 22.93 -11.37
C GLU A 278 -7.18 21.59 -12.02
N ILE A 279 -8.14 20.98 -12.76
CA ILE A 279 -7.85 19.79 -13.56
C ILE A 279 -7.00 20.18 -14.78
N VAL A 280 -5.82 19.55 -14.90
CA VAL A 280 -4.97 19.61 -16.09
C VAL A 280 -5.43 18.58 -17.12
N HIS A 281 -5.70 17.36 -16.66
CA HIS A 281 -6.15 16.28 -17.52
C HIS A 281 -7.15 15.39 -16.78
N ARG A 282 -8.10 14.80 -17.52
CA ARG A 282 -9.08 13.84 -17.00
C ARG A 282 -9.48 12.85 -18.08
N ASP A 283 -9.55 11.57 -17.70
CA ASP A 283 -10.07 10.49 -18.53
C ASP A 283 -11.01 9.61 -17.69
N ARG A 284 -12.19 9.29 -18.23
CA ARG A 284 -13.20 8.47 -17.54
C ARG A 284 -13.10 6.99 -17.84
N ASP A 285 -12.38 6.62 -18.88
CA ASP A 285 -12.30 5.25 -19.38
C ASP A 285 -11.17 4.43 -18.73
N LEU A 286 -10.36 5.04 -17.85
CA LEU A 286 -9.22 4.42 -17.19
C LEU A 286 -9.36 4.46 -15.66
N PRO A 287 -10.27 3.63 -15.08
CA PRO A 287 -10.53 3.63 -13.64
C PRO A 287 -9.51 2.78 -12.87
N MET A 288 -9.11 3.24 -11.69
CA MET A 288 -8.55 2.42 -10.62
C MET A 288 -9.49 2.51 -9.41
N ILE A 289 -9.92 1.37 -8.86
CA ILE A 289 -10.77 1.36 -7.66
C ILE A 289 -9.91 1.40 -6.39
N PHE A 290 -8.98 0.45 -6.28
CA PHE A 290 -8.02 0.30 -5.16
C PHE A 290 -6.66 -0.22 -5.64
N GLN A 291 -6.43 -0.28 -6.96
CA GLN A 291 -5.14 -0.60 -7.53
C GLN A 291 -4.14 0.50 -7.17
N ASN A 292 -2.89 0.18 -7.27
CA ASN A 292 -1.80 1.13 -7.05
C ASN A 292 -0.98 1.34 -8.32
N CYS A 293 -0.27 2.43 -8.34
CA CYS A 293 0.72 2.80 -9.35
C CYS A 293 1.97 3.36 -8.67
N PHE A 294 3.03 3.51 -9.42
CA PHE A 294 4.28 4.12 -8.98
C PHE A 294 4.79 5.10 -10.03
N LEU A 295 5.68 5.99 -9.61
CA LEU A 295 6.35 6.93 -10.50
C LEU A 295 7.68 6.36 -11.01
N GLU A 296 7.95 6.56 -12.29
CA GLU A 296 9.24 6.29 -12.93
C GLU A 296 9.67 7.51 -13.76
N GLY A 297 10.53 8.33 -13.16
CA GLY A 297 10.79 9.67 -13.69
C GLY A 297 9.53 10.54 -13.64
N ASP A 298 9.16 11.13 -14.78
CA ASP A 298 7.96 11.94 -14.93
C ASP A 298 6.73 11.13 -15.40
N ASP A 299 6.83 9.80 -15.40
CA ASP A 299 5.75 8.93 -15.86
C ASP A 299 5.13 8.13 -14.71
N LEU A 300 3.84 7.83 -14.84
CA LEU A 300 3.07 6.97 -13.96
C LEU A 300 2.92 5.59 -14.58
N ILE A 301 3.23 4.55 -13.79
CA ILE A 301 3.06 3.15 -14.21
C ILE A 301 2.13 2.46 -13.23
N GLY A 302 1.09 1.81 -13.74
CA GLY A 302 0.11 1.13 -12.91
C GLY A 302 -0.86 0.26 -13.69
N CYS A 303 -1.78 -0.36 -12.96
CA CYS A 303 -2.85 -1.15 -13.55
C CYS A 303 -4.17 -0.40 -13.51
N PHE A 304 -4.76 -0.17 -14.67
CA PHE A 304 -6.17 0.18 -14.77
C PHE A 304 -7.04 -1.07 -14.88
N GLY A 305 -8.28 -0.94 -14.51
CA GLY A 305 -9.30 -1.92 -14.72
C GLY A 305 -10.39 -1.85 -13.64
N ASP A 306 -11.58 -2.23 -14.03
CA ASP A 306 -12.70 -2.52 -13.14
C ASP A 306 -13.57 -3.62 -13.76
N LYS A 307 -14.73 -3.93 -13.19
CA LYS A 307 -15.60 -5.02 -13.69
C LYS A 307 -15.97 -4.93 -15.18
N ARG A 308 -15.77 -3.78 -15.82
CA ARG A 308 -16.13 -3.54 -17.23
C ARG A 308 -14.93 -3.54 -18.15
N TYR A 309 -13.72 -3.42 -17.62
CA TYR A 309 -12.48 -3.33 -18.36
C TYR A 309 -11.53 -4.44 -17.93
N ASN A 310 -10.86 -5.05 -18.90
CA ASN A 310 -9.74 -5.95 -18.60
C ASN A 310 -8.63 -5.17 -17.91
N THR A 311 -7.81 -5.87 -17.13
CA THR A 311 -6.61 -5.26 -16.54
C THR A 311 -5.63 -4.90 -17.65
N GLU A 312 -5.19 -3.65 -17.64
CA GLU A 312 -4.08 -3.19 -18.48
C GLU A 312 -3.01 -2.57 -17.58
N LEU A 313 -1.76 -2.99 -17.75
CA LEU A 313 -0.61 -2.22 -17.29
C LEU A 313 -0.38 -1.10 -18.27
N TYR A 314 -0.16 0.12 -17.80
CA TYR A 314 0.04 1.29 -18.63
C TYR A 314 1.21 2.13 -18.14
N ARG A 315 1.76 2.90 -19.04
CA ARG A 315 2.63 4.04 -18.76
C ARG A 315 1.95 5.32 -19.26
N MET A 316 1.93 6.32 -18.43
CA MET A 316 1.28 7.60 -18.68
C MET A 316 2.26 8.74 -18.37
N ASP A 317 2.43 9.67 -19.30
CA ASP A 317 3.08 10.94 -19.01
C ASP A 317 2.25 11.70 -17.97
N PHE A 318 2.85 11.97 -16.82
CA PHE A 318 2.11 12.50 -15.66
C PHE A 318 1.61 13.93 -15.93
N LYS A 319 2.37 14.75 -16.65
CA LYS A 319 2.05 16.17 -16.88
C LYS A 319 0.90 16.35 -17.87
N SER A 320 0.90 15.61 -18.96
CA SER A 320 -0.13 15.71 -20.00
C SER A 320 -1.30 14.74 -19.78
N GLY A 321 -1.11 13.71 -18.96
CA GLY A 321 -2.06 12.60 -18.81
C GLY A 321 -2.13 11.68 -20.05
N LYS A 322 -1.22 11.85 -21.01
CA LYS A 322 -1.19 11.03 -22.23
C LYS A 322 -0.71 9.61 -21.93
N ILE A 323 -1.48 8.63 -22.32
CA ILE A 323 -1.06 7.22 -22.26
C ILE A 323 0.02 7.00 -23.35
N LEU A 324 1.20 6.59 -22.91
CA LEU A 324 2.33 6.30 -23.78
C LEU A 324 2.22 4.89 -24.36
N TRP A 325 1.87 3.92 -23.52
CA TRP A 325 1.58 2.54 -23.94
C TRP A 325 0.67 1.82 -22.96
N LYS A 326 0.10 0.70 -23.41
CA LYS A 326 -0.69 -0.25 -22.64
C LYS A 326 -0.25 -1.67 -22.93
N HIS A 327 -0.33 -2.53 -21.92
CA HIS A 327 -0.04 -3.96 -22.00
C HIS A 327 -1.16 -4.76 -21.32
N ALA A 328 -1.86 -5.60 -22.08
CA ALA A 328 -3.00 -6.36 -21.58
C ALA A 328 -2.59 -7.46 -20.60
N LEU A 329 -3.34 -7.59 -19.52
CA LEU A 329 -3.15 -8.58 -18.47
C LEU A 329 -4.48 -9.31 -18.19
N PRO A 330 -4.46 -10.57 -17.71
CA PRO A 330 -5.68 -11.28 -17.36
C PRO A 330 -6.32 -10.71 -16.07
N GLY A 331 -7.66 -10.74 -16.02
CA GLY A 331 -8.45 -10.23 -14.90
C GLY A 331 -8.93 -8.81 -15.12
N THR A 332 -9.46 -8.19 -14.08
CA THR A 332 -10.00 -6.83 -14.13
C THR A 332 -9.26 -5.86 -13.19
N ARG A 333 -8.33 -6.36 -12.38
CA ARG A 333 -7.53 -5.56 -11.42
C ARG A 333 -6.15 -6.16 -11.25
N GLY A 334 -5.21 -5.33 -10.83
CA GLY A 334 -3.86 -5.75 -10.50
C GLY A 334 -3.18 -4.77 -9.55
N SER A 335 -2.17 -5.25 -8.84
CA SER A 335 -1.26 -4.40 -8.07
C SER A 335 0.13 -4.43 -8.69
N THR A 336 0.84 -3.32 -8.57
CA THR A 336 2.17 -3.13 -9.17
C THR A 336 3.20 -2.76 -8.11
N ALA A 337 4.45 -3.21 -8.33
CA ALA A 337 5.61 -2.73 -7.60
C ALA A 337 6.82 -2.63 -8.53
N LYS A 338 7.78 -1.78 -8.17
CA LYS A 338 9.06 -1.67 -8.85
C LYS A 338 10.20 -2.00 -7.89
N ILE A 339 11.04 -2.96 -8.28
CA ILE A 339 12.24 -3.38 -7.53
C ILE A 339 13.45 -3.18 -8.42
N GLY A 340 14.21 -2.12 -8.15
CA GLY A 340 15.27 -1.69 -9.06
C GLY A 340 14.72 -1.41 -10.45
N GLU A 341 15.14 -2.18 -11.46
CA GLU A 341 14.64 -2.06 -12.85
C GLU A 341 13.46 -2.98 -13.18
N THR A 342 13.05 -3.88 -12.24
CA THR A 342 12.00 -4.86 -12.50
C THR A 342 10.65 -4.32 -12.06
N THR A 343 9.71 -4.26 -12.98
CA THR A 343 8.28 -4.08 -12.69
C THR A 343 7.67 -5.44 -12.39
N VAL A 344 6.99 -5.55 -11.27
CA VAL A 344 6.28 -6.76 -10.83
C VAL A 344 4.79 -6.45 -10.75
N VAL A 345 3.98 -7.29 -11.37
CA VAL A 345 2.52 -7.17 -11.32
C VAL A 345 1.93 -8.43 -10.70
N LEU A 346 1.03 -8.26 -9.74
CA LEU A 346 0.14 -9.32 -9.26
C LEU A 346 -1.27 -9.01 -9.79
N THR A 347 -1.79 -9.85 -10.67
CA THR A 347 -3.18 -9.72 -11.13
C THR A 347 -4.15 -10.26 -10.08
N GLU A 348 -5.42 -9.85 -10.14
CA GLU A 348 -6.45 -10.38 -9.23
C GLU A 348 -6.70 -11.89 -9.39
N THR A 349 -6.24 -12.48 -10.50
CA THR A 349 -6.32 -13.94 -10.74
C THR A 349 -5.16 -14.72 -10.11
N GLY A 350 -4.22 -14.01 -9.47
CA GLY A 350 -3.06 -14.61 -8.80
C GLY A 350 -1.87 -14.91 -9.73
N LEU A 351 -1.87 -14.33 -10.93
CA LEU A 351 -0.73 -14.36 -11.86
C LEU A 351 0.29 -13.29 -11.42
N VAL A 352 1.54 -13.68 -11.26
CA VAL A 352 2.67 -12.78 -11.07
C VAL A 352 3.39 -12.60 -12.40
N VAL A 353 3.58 -11.36 -12.82
CA VAL A 353 4.27 -10.98 -14.07
C VAL A 353 5.50 -10.17 -13.72
N PHE A 354 6.64 -10.55 -14.30
CA PHE A 354 7.91 -9.82 -14.21
C PHE A 354 8.24 -9.21 -15.57
N GLY A 355 8.76 -7.99 -15.57
CA GLY A 355 9.19 -7.34 -16.80
C GLY A 355 9.87 -6.01 -16.55
N LYS A 356 10.17 -5.31 -17.63
CA LYS A 356 10.73 -3.95 -17.63
C LYS A 356 9.76 -3.00 -18.30
N SER A 357 9.45 -1.91 -17.62
CA SER A 357 8.67 -0.80 -18.14
C SER A 357 9.62 0.16 -18.89
N GLY A 358 9.78 -0.04 -20.20
CA GLY A 358 10.52 0.89 -21.06
C GLY A 358 9.69 2.12 -21.46
N ILE A 359 10.31 3.06 -22.17
CA ILE A 359 9.61 4.24 -22.69
C ILE A 359 8.63 3.84 -23.80
N ASP A 360 8.98 2.84 -24.62
CA ASP A 360 8.22 2.42 -25.80
C ASP A 360 7.28 1.24 -25.54
N GLY A 361 7.32 0.64 -24.33
CA GLY A 361 6.50 -0.52 -24.01
C GLY A 361 6.95 -1.29 -22.80
N PHE A 362 6.14 -2.28 -22.41
CA PHE A 362 6.46 -3.24 -21.38
C PHE A 362 7.07 -4.50 -22.01
N THR A 363 8.31 -4.79 -21.65
CA THR A 363 8.97 -6.04 -22.02
C THR A 363 8.74 -7.06 -20.95
N GLU A 364 7.78 -7.97 -21.17
CA GLU A 364 7.54 -9.09 -20.27
C GLU A 364 8.71 -10.07 -20.33
N ILE A 365 9.20 -10.48 -19.14
CA ILE A 365 10.29 -11.44 -18.99
C ILE A 365 9.75 -12.81 -18.62
N GLY A 366 8.74 -12.85 -17.77
CA GLY A 366 8.07 -14.08 -17.39
C GLY A 366 6.77 -13.84 -16.63
N ARG A 367 5.87 -14.86 -16.69
CA ARG A 367 4.59 -14.87 -15.97
C ARG A 367 4.35 -16.23 -15.33
N HIS A 368 3.89 -16.22 -14.07
CA HIS A 368 3.80 -17.42 -13.25
C HIS A 368 2.51 -17.41 -12.42
N GLN A 369 1.68 -18.45 -12.61
CA GLN A 369 0.44 -18.59 -11.85
C GLN A 369 0.75 -19.08 -10.43
N MET A 370 0.72 -18.19 -9.46
CA MET A 370 1.10 -18.49 -8.08
C MET A 370 -0.09 -18.76 -7.16
N LEU A 371 -1.20 -18.06 -7.38
CA LEU A 371 -2.46 -18.24 -6.65
C LEU A 371 -3.59 -18.47 -7.65
N LYS A 372 -4.70 -19.09 -7.20
CA LYS A 372 -5.82 -19.46 -8.09
C LYS A 372 -7.17 -18.85 -7.70
N LYS A 373 -7.17 -17.91 -6.75
CA LYS A 373 -8.36 -17.24 -6.25
C LYS A 373 -8.13 -15.73 -6.27
N LEU A 374 -9.19 -14.98 -6.02
CA LEU A 374 -9.19 -13.53 -6.05
C LEU A 374 -8.14 -12.91 -5.11
N CYS A 375 -7.24 -12.09 -5.66
CA CYS A 375 -6.15 -11.40 -4.99
C CYS A 375 -6.35 -9.88 -5.11
N TRP A 376 -6.92 -9.25 -4.09
CA TRP A 376 -7.09 -7.79 -4.06
C TRP A 376 -6.08 -7.09 -3.15
N ALA A 377 -5.49 -7.83 -2.21
CA ALA A 377 -4.38 -7.30 -1.42
C ALA A 377 -3.18 -7.01 -2.34
N PRO A 378 -2.56 -5.83 -2.25
CA PRO A 378 -1.32 -5.58 -2.97
C PRO A 378 -0.23 -6.59 -2.60
N LEU A 379 0.66 -6.87 -3.54
CA LEU A 379 1.87 -7.65 -3.27
C LEU A 379 2.81 -6.88 -2.34
N ALA A 380 3.65 -7.60 -1.60
CA ALA A 380 4.73 -7.03 -0.79
C ALA A 380 6.07 -7.65 -1.22
N ILE A 381 7.09 -6.82 -1.42
CA ILE A 381 8.42 -7.29 -1.85
C ILE A 381 9.51 -6.67 -0.96
N GLY A 382 10.18 -7.49 -0.19
CA GLY A 382 11.28 -7.05 0.66
C GLY A 382 12.16 -8.21 1.09
N GLU A 383 13.39 -7.91 1.47
CA GLU A 383 14.35 -8.89 1.99
C GLU A 383 14.47 -10.15 1.11
N GLY A 384 14.45 -9.98 -0.23
CA GLY A 384 14.54 -11.07 -1.19
C GLY A 384 13.30 -11.96 -1.30
N LYS A 385 12.15 -11.52 -0.83
CA LYS A 385 10.90 -12.27 -0.83
C LYS A 385 9.76 -11.48 -1.46
N LEU A 386 8.83 -12.20 -2.10
CA LEU A 386 7.54 -11.67 -2.51
C LEU A 386 6.46 -12.40 -1.72
N LEU A 387 5.61 -11.64 -1.04
CA LEU A 387 4.42 -12.16 -0.38
C LEU A 387 3.16 -11.70 -1.10
N ALA A 388 2.25 -12.63 -1.26
CA ALA A 388 0.93 -12.40 -1.85
C ALA A 388 -0.13 -13.24 -1.13
N ARG A 389 -1.39 -12.80 -1.21
CA ARG A 389 -2.52 -13.54 -0.62
C ARG A 389 -3.79 -13.41 -1.43
N THR A 390 -4.65 -14.38 -1.28
CA THR A 390 -6.04 -14.32 -1.76
C THR A 390 -6.94 -13.65 -0.71
N ASN A 391 -8.10 -13.14 -1.14
CA ASN A 391 -9.13 -12.62 -0.24
C ASN A 391 -9.65 -13.69 0.74
N LYS A 392 -9.54 -14.98 0.38
CA LYS A 392 -9.95 -16.13 1.22
C LYS A 392 -8.89 -16.55 2.24
N GLY A 393 -7.71 -15.89 2.23
CA GLY A 393 -6.66 -16.08 3.23
C GLY A 393 -5.55 -17.05 2.84
N GLU A 394 -5.58 -17.66 1.68
CA GLU A 394 -4.40 -18.39 1.18
C GLU A 394 -3.28 -17.39 0.94
N ALA A 395 -2.14 -17.58 1.59
CA ALA A 395 -0.96 -16.74 1.50
C ALA A 395 0.24 -17.57 1.04
N ILE A 396 1.12 -16.93 0.27
CA ILE A 396 2.38 -17.52 -0.21
C ILE A 396 3.54 -16.57 0.02
N CYS A 397 4.70 -17.15 0.24
CA CYS A 397 5.98 -16.48 0.17
C CYS A 397 6.82 -17.09 -0.95
N LEU A 398 7.33 -16.24 -1.81
CA LEU A 398 8.16 -16.62 -2.95
C LEU A 398 9.59 -16.14 -2.72
N ASP A 399 10.56 -16.98 -3.06
CA ASP A 399 11.98 -16.63 -3.03
C ASP A 399 12.37 -15.84 -4.28
N LEU A 400 12.87 -14.65 -4.09
CA LEU A 400 13.42 -13.82 -5.15
C LEU A 400 14.95 -13.83 -5.20
N THR A 401 15.58 -14.69 -4.40
CA THR A 401 17.04 -14.87 -4.38
C THR A 401 17.45 -16.05 -5.25
N VAL A 402 18.66 -16.02 -5.79
CA VAL A 402 19.28 -17.21 -6.36
C VAL A 402 19.86 -17.99 -5.19
N SER A 403 19.52 -19.27 -5.02
CA SER A 403 20.30 -20.15 -4.16
C SER A 403 21.69 -20.27 -4.78
N GLU A 404 22.72 -19.85 -4.04
CA GLU A 404 24.11 -20.15 -4.33
C GLU A 404 24.35 -21.66 -4.39
#